data_d888e2acbc6b24333979b1d1e575bd3c
#
_entry.id   d888e2acbc6b24333979b1d1e575bd3c
#
_cell.length_a   1.000
_cell.length_b   1.000
_cell.length_c   1.000
_cell.angle_alpha   90.00
_cell.angle_beta   90.00
_cell.angle_gamma   90.00
#
_symmetry.space_group_name_H-M   'P 1'
#
loop_
_entity.id
_entity.type
_entity.pdbx_description
1 polymer ?
#
loop_
_entity_poly.entity_id
_entity_poly.type
_entity_poly.pdbx_seq_one_letter_code
_entity_poly.pdbx_strand_id
1 'polypeptide(L)'
;MKKRVLVTYNMFRAGYKELIEKFDVTFPPEGRESFTYDEVYEMLPDYDVLQSMFNFPVDRKLMERGLPRLQLVSNYAVGFDNIDIPVATELGITVTNTPDPVTEPTADLAMGLMLAVTRRIADVDKRLRIPGALTWGLLENLGYSLYGKTLGIIGMGRIGQALARRAIASGMKIIYFNRHQLDSRIEALYNAKY
;
A
#
# COMPACT_ATOMS: atom_id res chain seq x y z
N MET A 1 -31.00 6.24 -14.98
CA MET A 1 -29.65 6.69 -15.44
C MET A 1 -28.60 5.93 -14.67
N LYS A 2 -27.52 5.51 -15.33
CA LYS A 2 -26.35 4.94 -14.61
C LYS A 2 -25.70 6.04 -13.75
N LYS A 3 -25.20 5.68 -12.56
CA LYS A 3 -24.37 6.60 -11.77
C LYS A 3 -23.04 6.83 -12.48
N ARG A 4 -22.48 8.03 -12.32
CA ARG A 4 -21.23 8.46 -12.96
C ARG A 4 -20.06 8.37 -11.99
N VAL A 5 -18.99 7.74 -12.44
CA VAL A 5 -17.75 7.53 -11.67
C VAL A 5 -16.60 8.26 -12.34
N LEU A 6 -15.93 9.17 -11.61
CA LEU A 6 -14.71 9.83 -12.03
C LEU A 6 -13.51 9.12 -11.42
N VAL A 7 -12.63 8.58 -12.27
CA VAL A 7 -11.41 7.91 -11.86
C VAL A 7 -10.24 8.86 -12.08
N THR A 8 -9.51 9.23 -11.03
CA THR A 8 -8.46 10.24 -11.10
C THR A 8 -7.18 9.76 -11.77
N TYR A 9 -6.97 8.45 -11.86
CA TYR A 9 -5.72 7.84 -12.30
C TYR A 9 -5.94 6.76 -13.36
N ASN A 10 -5.03 6.67 -14.33
CA ASN A 10 -5.16 5.70 -15.42
C ASN A 10 -4.64 4.33 -14.96
N MET A 11 -5.56 3.41 -14.68
CA MET A 11 -5.30 2.06 -14.19
C MET A 11 -5.52 1.02 -15.29
N PHE A 12 -5.06 -0.21 -15.05
CA PHE A 12 -5.32 -1.33 -15.96
C PHE A 12 -6.82 -1.58 -16.12
N ARG A 13 -7.35 -1.38 -17.31
CA ARG A 13 -8.78 -1.47 -17.64
C ARG A 13 -9.41 -2.83 -17.30
N ALA A 14 -8.63 -3.90 -17.32
CA ALA A 14 -9.10 -5.24 -16.98
C ALA A 14 -9.75 -5.32 -15.58
N GLY A 15 -9.25 -4.54 -14.61
CA GLY A 15 -9.83 -4.47 -13.27
C GLY A 15 -11.14 -3.70 -13.18
N TYR A 16 -11.52 -2.97 -14.24
CA TYR A 16 -12.73 -2.12 -14.25
C TYR A 16 -13.87 -2.68 -15.08
N LYS A 17 -13.77 -3.90 -15.60
CA LYS A 17 -14.74 -4.48 -16.50
C LYS A 17 -16.17 -4.41 -15.93
N GLU A 18 -16.38 -4.92 -14.73
CA GLU A 18 -17.69 -4.89 -14.08
C GLU A 18 -18.17 -3.47 -13.75
N LEU A 19 -17.26 -2.58 -13.40
CA LEU A 19 -17.59 -1.19 -13.10
C LEU A 19 -18.11 -0.48 -14.37
N ILE A 20 -17.41 -0.65 -15.49
CA ILE A 20 -17.78 -0.06 -16.79
C ILE A 20 -19.14 -0.60 -17.30
N GLU A 21 -19.43 -1.88 -17.03
CA GLU A 21 -20.73 -2.47 -17.40
C GLU A 21 -21.91 -1.84 -16.62
N LYS A 22 -21.70 -1.53 -15.33
CA LYS A 22 -22.74 -1.06 -14.41
C LYS A 22 -22.87 0.45 -14.32
N PHE A 23 -21.77 1.18 -14.53
CA PHE A 23 -21.64 2.62 -14.32
C PHE A 23 -21.15 3.34 -15.58
N ASP A 24 -21.34 4.66 -15.61
CA ASP A 24 -20.71 5.55 -16.58
C ASP A 24 -19.37 6.02 -16.01
N VAL A 25 -18.26 5.49 -16.52
CA VAL A 25 -16.93 5.66 -15.92
C VAL A 25 -16.05 6.53 -16.80
N THR A 26 -15.60 7.64 -16.24
CA THR A 26 -14.64 8.56 -16.89
C THR A 26 -13.24 8.33 -16.34
N PHE A 27 -12.30 8.15 -17.23
CA PHE A 27 -10.88 7.97 -16.93
C PHE A 27 -10.05 9.10 -17.55
N PRO A 28 -8.82 9.31 -17.10
CA PRO A 28 -7.89 10.17 -17.81
C PRO A 28 -7.73 9.76 -19.28
N PRO A 29 -7.50 10.71 -20.20
CA PRO A 29 -7.25 10.42 -21.60
C PRO A 29 -6.12 9.41 -21.80
N GLU A 30 -6.15 8.69 -22.91
CA GLU A 30 -5.06 7.77 -23.27
C GLU A 30 -3.72 8.53 -23.37
N GLY A 31 -2.68 7.93 -22.81
CA GLY A 31 -1.35 8.54 -22.73
C GLY A 31 -1.14 9.49 -21.55
N ARG A 32 -2.17 9.80 -20.78
CA ARG A 32 -2.06 10.56 -19.51
C ARG A 32 -2.16 9.63 -18.31
N GLU A 33 -1.32 9.85 -17.32
CA GLU A 33 -1.30 9.05 -16.09
C GLU A 33 -2.46 9.40 -15.17
N SER A 34 -2.78 10.69 -15.04
CA SER A 34 -3.83 11.18 -14.13
C SER A 34 -4.49 12.47 -14.63
N PHE A 35 -5.66 12.78 -14.09
CA PHE A 35 -6.18 14.14 -14.09
C PHE A 35 -5.43 15.00 -13.08
N THR A 36 -5.36 16.30 -13.34
CA THR A 36 -4.93 17.29 -12.34
C THR A 36 -6.04 17.57 -11.33
N TYR A 37 -5.69 18.18 -10.19
CA TYR A 37 -6.68 18.61 -9.21
C TYR A 37 -7.72 19.55 -9.81
N ASP A 38 -7.29 20.55 -10.59
CA ASP A 38 -8.20 21.52 -11.19
C ASP A 38 -9.16 20.89 -12.20
N GLU A 39 -8.69 19.94 -13.01
CA GLU A 39 -9.57 19.20 -13.93
C GLU A 39 -10.63 18.41 -13.16
N VAL A 40 -10.24 17.69 -12.09
CA VAL A 40 -11.19 16.97 -11.26
C VAL A 40 -12.17 17.93 -10.57
N TYR A 41 -11.68 19.06 -10.07
CA TYR A 41 -12.51 20.10 -9.44
C TYR A 41 -13.61 20.62 -10.39
N GLU A 42 -13.27 20.87 -11.66
CA GLU A 42 -14.24 21.34 -12.66
C GLU A 42 -15.24 20.25 -13.07
N MET A 43 -14.80 18.99 -13.16
CA MET A 43 -15.67 17.89 -13.59
C MET A 43 -16.56 17.35 -12.49
N LEU A 44 -16.14 17.39 -11.22
CA LEU A 44 -16.72 16.65 -10.11
C LEU A 44 -18.23 16.92 -9.86
N PRO A 45 -18.79 18.13 -10.12
CA PRO A 45 -20.22 18.37 -9.96
C PRO A 45 -21.13 17.41 -10.77
N ASP A 46 -20.60 16.83 -11.81
CA ASP A 46 -21.31 15.90 -12.68
C ASP A 46 -21.25 14.43 -12.28
N TYR A 47 -20.53 14.10 -11.18
CA TYR A 47 -20.22 12.72 -10.79
C TYR A 47 -20.79 12.34 -9.42
N ASP A 48 -21.25 11.08 -9.33
CA ASP A 48 -21.76 10.51 -8.08
C ASP A 48 -20.66 9.91 -7.21
N VAL A 49 -19.56 9.49 -7.85
CA VAL A 49 -18.44 8.80 -7.20
C VAL A 49 -17.12 9.38 -7.71
N LEU A 50 -16.20 9.65 -6.78
CA LEU A 50 -14.80 9.93 -7.07
C LEU A 50 -13.94 8.73 -6.65
N GLN A 51 -13.22 8.14 -7.60
CA GLN A 51 -12.14 7.20 -7.26
C GLN A 51 -10.83 7.95 -7.23
N SER A 52 -10.28 8.11 -6.03
CA SER A 52 -8.98 8.75 -5.79
C SER A 52 -7.85 7.74 -5.60
N MET A 53 -6.64 8.21 -5.53
CA MET A 53 -5.43 7.45 -5.26
C MET A 53 -4.64 8.12 -4.12
N PHE A 54 -3.72 7.41 -3.49
CA PHE A 54 -2.97 7.83 -2.30
C PHE A 54 -2.29 9.22 -2.41
N ASN A 55 -1.96 9.64 -3.62
CA ASN A 55 -1.29 10.93 -3.89
C ASN A 55 -2.25 12.04 -4.37
N PHE A 56 -3.55 11.76 -4.48
CA PHE A 56 -4.54 12.73 -4.93
C PHE A 56 -5.28 13.30 -3.71
N PRO A 57 -5.16 14.63 -3.43
CA PRO A 57 -5.80 15.23 -2.27
C PRO A 57 -7.32 15.35 -2.47
N VAL A 58 -8.07 14.91 -1.46
CA VAL A 58 -9.53 15.06 -1.40
C VAL A 58 -9.86 15.88 -0.16
N ASP A 59 -9.73 17.18 -0.33
CA ASP A 59 -9.96 18.19 0.69
C ASP A 59 -11.42 18.69 0.74
N ARG A 60 -11.72 19.55 1.71
CA ARG A 60 -13.03 20.19 1.86
C ARG A 60 -13.50 20.86 0.57
N LYS A 61 -12.63 21.65 -0.05
CA LYS A 61 -12.97 22.43 -1.25
C LYS A 61 -13.44 21.53 -2.39
N LEU A 62 -12.74 20.41 -2.59
CA LEU A 62 -13.10 19.44 -3.64
C LEU A 62 -14.42 18.73 -3.32
N MET A 63 -14.61 18.28 -2.06
CA MET A 63 -15.82 17.58 -1.65
C MET A 63 -17.06 18.47 -1.75
N GLU A 64 -16.97 19.71 -1.27
CA GLU A 64 -18.05 20.71 -1.39
C GLU A 64 -18.42 20.99 -2.86
N ARG A 65 -17.42 21.04 -3.75
CA ARG A 65 -17.62 21.23 -5.19
C ARG A 65 -18.45 20.10 -5.82
N GLY A 66 -18.28 18.87 -5.32
CA GLY A 66 -19.04 17.70 -5.80
C GLY A 66 -20.50 17.64 -5.33
N LEU A 67 -20.88 18.44 -4.32
CA LEU A 67 -22.24 18.41 -3.78
C LEU A 67 -23.26 19.06 -4.74
N PRO A 68 -24.53 18.63 -4.68
CA PRO A 68 -25.10 17.56 -3.84
C PRO A 68 -24.95 16.15 -4.44
N ARG A 69 -24.19 15.98 -5.51
CA ARG A 69 -24.16 14.75 -6.28
C ARG A 69 -23.16 13.72 -5.76
N LEU A 70 -22.00 14.15 -5.29
CA LEU A 70 -20.95 13.27 -4.78
C LEU A 70 -21.42 12.54 -3.51
N GLN A 71 -21.46 11.20 -3.55
CA GLN A 71 -21.92 10.33 -2.48
C GLN A 71 -20.80 9.43 -1.92
N LEU A 72 -19.79 9.15 -2.73
CA LEU A 72 -18.73 8.19 -2.40
C LEU A 72 -17.37 8.67 -2.91
N VAL A 73 -16.39 8.62 -2.03
CA VAL A 73 -14.96 8.68 -2.38
C VAL A 73 -14.37 7.28 -2.18
N SER A 74 -13.97 6.63 -3.27
CA SER A 74 -13.32 5.32 -3.25
C SER A 74 -11.81 5.50 -3.39
N ASN A 75 -11.07 5.35 -2.29
CA ASN A 75 -9.62 5.53 -2.30
C ASN A 75 -8.90 4.23 -2.66
N TYR A 76 -8.19 4.23 -3.78
CA TYR A 76 -7.35 3.10 -4.20
C TYR A 76 -6.01 3.14 -3.46
N ALA A 77 -6.07 2.96 -2.14
CA ALA A 77 -4.94 2.94 -1.23
C ALA A 77 -5.31 2.27 0.09
N VAL A 78 -4.30 1.88 0.87
CA VAL A 78 -4.46 1.42 2.27
C VAL A 78 -4.62 2.62 3.20
N GLY A 79 -3.70 3.59 3.10
CA GLY A 79 -3.78 4.85 3.82
C GLY A 79 -4.86 5.75 3.24
N PHE A 80 -5.31 6.70 4.02
CA PHE A 80 -6.31 7.69 3.63
C PHE A 80 -5.96 9.10 4.12
N ASP A 81 -4.69 9.35 4.37
CA ASP A 81 -4.17 10.66 4.81
C ASP A 81 -4.38 11.76 3.75
N ASN A 82 -4.62 11.35 2.50
CA ASN A 82 -4.98 12.22 1.40
C ASN A 82 -6.45 12.69 1.40
N ILE A 83 -7.29 12.19 2.33
CA ILE A 83 -8.72 12.49 2.40
C ILE A 83 -9.04 13.12 3.76
N ASP A 84 -9.74 14.25 3.76
CA ASP A 84 -10.26 14.87 4.98
C ASP A 84 -11.49 14.11 5.47
N ILE A 85 -11.26 13.06 6.28
CA ILE A 85 -12.33 12.18 6.80
C ILE A 85 -13.35 12.93 7.66
N PRO A 86 -12.95 13.84 8.58
CA PRO A 86 -13.92 14.67 9.33
C PRO A 86 -14.88 15.42 8.40
N VAL A 87 -14.36 16.04 7.36
CA VAL A 87 -15.16 16.78 6.38
C VAL A 87 -16.07 15.85 5.58
N ALA A 88 -15.56 14.70 5.12
CA ALA A 88 -16.41 13.72 4.42
C ALA A 88 -17.59 13.28 5.27
N THR A 89 -17.37 13.06 6.58
CA THR A 89 -18.41 12.70 7.53
C THR A 89 -19.42 13.82 7.72
N GLU A 90 -18.96 15.07 7.88
CA GLU A 90 -19.81 16.28 7.99
C GLU A 90 -20.71 16.44 6.75
N LEU A 91 -20.16 16.22 5.57
CA LEU A 91 -20.87 16.36 4.29
C LEU A 91 -21.71 15.12 3.90
N GLY A 92 -21.70 14.06 4.71
CA GLY A 92 -22.43 12.81 4.43
C GLY A 92 -21.86 12.00 3.27
N ILE A 93 -20.57 12.20 2.91
CA ILE A 93 -19.88 11.49 1.85
C ILE A 93 -19.24 10.21 2.42
N THR A 94 -19.59 9.07 1.87
CA THR A 94 -18.97 7.78 2.26
C THR A 94 -17.54 7.71 1.72
N VAL A 95 -16.61 7.20 2.56
CA VAL A 95 -15.21 6.94 2.14
C VAL A 95 -14.90 5.46 2.27
N THR A 96 -14.26 4.89 1.27
CA THR A 96 -13.76 3.51 1.28
C THR A 96 -12.29 3.47 0.91
N ASN A 97 -11.58 2.45 1.40
CA ASN A 97 -10.16 2.19 1.09
C ASN A 97 -9.92 0.70 0.81
N THR A 98 -8.68 0.33 0.46
CA THR A 98 -8.29 -1.04 0.08
C THR A 98 -7.22 -1.60 1.03
N PRO A 99 -7.55 -1.99 2.28
CA PRO A 99 -6.56 -2.32 3.30
C PRO A 99 -5.83 -3.66 3.08
N ASP A 100 -6.45 -4.66 2.43
CA ASP A 100 -5.94 -6.03 2.42
C ASP A 100 -4.99 -6.39 1.26
N PRO A 101 -5.20 -5.94 0.01
CA PRO A 101 -4.46 -6.42 -1.16
C PRO A 101 -2.94 -6.27 -1.10
N VAL A 102 -2.44 -5.27 -0.38
CA VAL A 102 -0.99 -4.99 -0.27
C VAL A 102 -0.32 -5.67 0.92
N THR A 103 -1.06 -6.31 1.82
CA THR A 103 -0.53 -6.86 3.07
C THR A 103 0.53 -7.93 2.80
N GLU A 104 0.18 -8.96 2.05
CA GLU A 104 1.09 -10.06 1.77
C GLU A 104 2.26 -9.64 0.85
N PRO A 105 2.03 -8.96 -0.30
CA PRO A 105 3.14 -8.60 -1.17
C PRO A 105 4.13 -7.61 -0.54
N THR A 106 3.66 -6.71 0.34
CA THR A 106 4.57 -5.82 1.09
C THR A 106 5.42 -6.59 2.09
N ALA A 107 4.82 -7.56 2.79
CA ALA A 107 5.57 -8.41 3.71
C ALA A 107 6.57 -9.33 2.96
N ASP A 108 6.22 -9.82 1.77
CA ASP A 108 7.14 -10.58 0.90
C ASP A 108 8.34 -9.73 0.51
N LEU A 109 8.11 -8.50 0.06
CA LEU A 109 9.18 -7.57 -0.30
C LEU A 109 10.07 -7.25 0.90
N ALA A 110 9.49 -6.98 2.07
CA ALA A 110 10.25 -6.70 3.29
C ALA A 110 11.16 -7.89 3.68
N MET A 111 10.64 -9.12 3.61
CA MET A 111 11.42 -10.33 3.83
C MET A 111 12.52 -10.51 2.78
N GLY A 112 12.19 -10.28 1.52
CA GLY A 112 13.14 -10.32 0.40
C GLY A 112 14.28 -9.33 0.58
N LEU A 113 13.98 -8.09 1.01
CA LEU A 113 15.00 -7.07 1.29
C LEU A 113 15.89 -7.45 2.47
N MET A 114 15.33 -8.00 3.57
CA MET A 114 16.13 -8.50 4.68
C MET A 114 17.10 -9.58 4.23
N LEU A 115 16.66 -10.54 3.43
CA LEU A 115 17.52 -11.58 2.86
C LEU A 115 18.56 -10.98 1.90
N ALA A 116 18.16 -10.07 1.04
CA ALA A 116 19.05 -9.43 0.09
C ALA A 116 20.21 -8.68 0.78
N VAL A 117 19.91 -7.97 1.87
CA VAL A 117 20.90 -7.24 2.65
C VAL A 117 21.78 -8.19 3.45
N THR A 118 21.18 -9.07 4.24
CA THR A 118 21.94 -9.96 5.15
C THR A 118 22.78 -10.99 4.41
N ARG A 119 22.33 -11.46 3.26
CA ARG A 119 23.06 -12.41 2.41
C ARG A 119 23.84 -11.74 1.28
N ARG A 120 23.84 -10.39 1.22
CA ARG A 120 24.57 -9.58 0.22
C ARG A 120 24.18 -9.92 -1.23
N ILE A 121 22.92 -10.30 -1.48
CA ILE A 121 22.50 -10.83 -2.79
C ILE A 121 22.76 -9.79 -3.90
N ALA A 122 22.30 -8.55 -3.71
CA ALA A 122 22.46 -7.50 -4.71
C ALA A 122 23.93 -7.10 -4.95
N ASP A 123 24.75 -7.07 -3.89
CA ASP A 123 26.19 -6.78 -4.01
C ASP A 123 26.91 -7.90 -4.80
N VAL A 124 26.66 -9.13 -4.44
CA VAL A 124 27.30 -10.28 -5.10
C VAL A 124 26.81 -10.40 -6.56
N ASP A 125 25.53 -10.23 -6.84
CA ASP A 125 24.99 -10.22 -8.21
C ASP A 125 25.67 -9.14 -9.07
N LYS A 126 25.79 -7.90 -8.53
CA LYS A 126 26.48 -6.82 -9.24
C LYS A 126 27.95 -7.18 -9.56
N ARG A 127 28.66 -7.75 -8.60
CA ARG A 127 30.08 -8.13 -8.75
C ARG A 127 30.26 -9.31 -9.71
N LEU A 128 29.34 -10.28 -9.72
CA LEU A 128 29.37 -11.41 -10.66
C LEU A 128 29.34 -10.98 -12.14
N ARG A 129 28.74 -9.81 -12.43
CA ARG A 129 28.66 -9.27 -13.80
C ARG A 129 29.95 -8.57 -14.25
N ILE A 130 30.92 -8.42 -13.37
CA ILE A 130 32.20 -7.75 -13.65
C ILE A 130 33.29 -8.85 -13.67
N PRO A 131 33.96 -9.08 -14.80
CA PRO A 131 35.04 -10.08 -14.87
C PRO A 131 36.11 -9.85 -13.80
N GLY A 132 36.41 -10.88 -13.00
CA GLY A 132 37.44 -10.84 -11.95
C GLY A 132 37.05 -10.07 -10.67
N ALA A 133 35.85 -9.48 -10.57
CA ALA A 133 35.46 -8.72 -9.37
C ALA A 133 34.98 -9.61 -8.21
N LEU A 134 34.71 -10.90 -8.45
CA LEU A 134 34.34 -11.87 -7.42
C LEU A 134 35.42 -12.95 -7.33
N THR A 135 35.92 -13.16 -6.11
CA THR A 135 36.87 -14.22 -5.80
C THR A 135 36.14 -15.34 -5.04
N TRP A 136 36.58 -16.57 -5.27
CA TRP A 136 36.16 -17.72 -4.48
C TRP A 136 37.11 -17.91 -3.30
N GLY A 137 36.57 -18.09 -2.09
CA GLY A 137 37.35 -18.35 -0.89
C GLY A 137 36.46 -18.64 0.31
N LEU A 138 36.99 -19.35 1.29
CA LEU A 138 36.25 -19.78 2.48
C LEU A 138 35.68 -18.58 3.29
N LEU A 139 36.42 -17.48 3.32
CA LEU A 139 36.06 -16.28 4.08
C LEU A 139 35.57 -15.13 3.17
N GLU A 140 35.44 -15.41 1.88
CA GLU A 140 35.00 -14.40 0.91
C GLU A 140 33.47 -14.33 0.84
N ASN A 141 32.95 -13.11 0.56
CA ASN A 141 31.54 -12.84 0.31
C ASN A 141 30.57 -13.30 1.42
N LEU A 142 31.05 -13.38 2.65
CA LEU A 142 30.25 -13.80 3.80
C LEU A 142 29.07 -12.83 4.04
N GLY A 143 27.93 -13.41 4.34
CA GLY A 143 26.73 -12.74 4.82
C GLY A 143 26.31 -13.25 6.20
N TYR A 144 25.19 -12.76 6.71
CA TYR A 144 24.64 -13.16 8.00
C TYR A 144 23.40 -14.05 7.80
N SER A 145 23.25 -15.06 8.67
CA SER A 145 22.00 -15.82 8.76
C SER A 145 20.96 -15.05 9.55
N LEU A 146 19.69 -15.16 9.15
CA LEU A 146 18.54 -14.67 9.94
C LEU A 146 18.23 -15.60 11.12
N TYR A 147 18.59 -16.88 11.02
CA TYR A 147 18.33 -17.88 12.05
C TYR A 147 18.88 -17.45 13.40
N GLY A 148 18.06 -17.53 14.45
CA GLY A 148 18.40 -17.15 15.81
C GLY A 148 18.49 -15.64 16.07
N LYS A 149 18.31 -14.79 15.04
CA LYS A 149 18.34 -13.32 15.18
C LYS A 149 16.98 -12.79 15.64
N THR A 150 16.99 -11.55 16.11
CA THR A 150 15.78 -10.84 16.54
C THR A 150 15.39 -9.83 15.48
N LEU A 151 14.13 -9.86 15.07
CA LEU A 151 13.50 -8.83 14.22
C LEU A 151 12.73 -7.86 15.12
N GLY A 152 13.08 -6.58 15.05
CA GLY A 152 12.29 -5.48 15.62
C GLY A 152 11.29 -4.95 14.61
N ILE A 153 10.02 -4.89 14.99
CA ILE A 153 8.93 -4.39 14.13
C ILE A 153 8.34 -3.13 14.76
N ILE A 154 8.51 -1.99 14.11
CA ILE A 154 7.84 -0.75 14.48
C ILE A 154 6.54 -0.69 13.66
N GLY A 155 5.40 -0.90 14.34
CA GLY A 155 4.12 -1.01 13.66
C GLY A 155 3.71 -2.46 13.34
N MET A 156 3.34 -3.24 14.36
CA MET A 156 2.87 -4.62 14.20
C MET A 156 1.37 -4.68 13.87
N GLY A 157 0.98 -3.95 12.78
CA GLY A 157 -0.33 -4.01 12.15
C GLY A 157 -0.42 -5.20 11.16
N ARG A 158 -1.31 -5.12 10.16
CA ARG A 158 -1.49 -6.21 9.16
C ARG A 158 -0.18 -6.62 8.50
N ILE A 159 0.57 -5.68 7.94
CA ILE A 159 1.86 -5.93 7.26
C ILE A 159 2.91 -6.44 8.26
N GLY A 160 3.02 -5.81 9.43
CA GLY A 160 3.97 -6.23 10.48
C GLY A 160 3.73 -7.68 10.94
N GLN A 161 2.46 -8.07 11.14
CA GLN A 161 2.09 -9.45 11.49
C GLN A 161 2.38 -10.43 10.34
N ALA A 162 2.12 -10.05 9.09
CA ALA A 162 2.45 -10.87 7.93
C ALA A 162 3.98 -11.08 7.79
N LEU A 163 4.78 -10.04 8.07
CA LEU A 163 6.24 -10.13 8.12
C LEU A 163 6.70 -11.00 9.30
N ALA A 164 6.11 -10.83 10.49
CA ALA A 164 6.44 -11.65 11.67
C ALA A 164 6.26 -13.14 11.39
N ARG A 165 5.17 -13.54 10.72
CA ARG A 165 4.92 -14.93 10.32
C ARG A 165 6.06 -15.51 9.48
N ARG A 166 6.57 -14.74 8.51
CA ARG A 166 7.70 -15.14 7.64
C ARG A 166 9.01 -15.22 8.41
N ALA A 167 9.24 -14.25 9.28
CA ALA A 167 10.45 -14.19 10.08
C ALA A 167 10.54 -15.35 11.09
N ILE A 168 9.44 -15.73 11.72
CA ILE A 168 9.36 -16.90 12.61
C ILE A 168 9.70 -18.18 11.84
N ALA A 169 9.16 -18.35 10.63
CA ALA A 169 9.46 -19.49 9.77
C ALA A 169 10.97 -19.55 9.39
N SER A 170 11.65 -18.41 9.43
CA SER A 170 13.11 -18.31 9.25
C SER A 170 13.91 -18.46 10.57
N GLY A 171 13.25 -18.84 11.67
CA GLY A 171 13.87 -19.06 12.98
C GLY A 171 14.23 -17.78 13.74
N MET A 172 13.62 -16.64 13.42
CA MET A 172 13.83 -15.36 14.09
C MET A 172 12.95 -15.24 15.36
N LYS A 173 13.41 -14.43 16.30
CA LYS A 173 12.63 -13.92 17.43
C LYS A 173 12.01 -12.59 17.04
N ILE A 174 10.81 -12.29 17.56
CA ILE A 174 10.09 -11.06 17.27
C ILE A 174 10.01 -10.18 18.51
N ILE A 175 10.41 -8.92 18.36
CA ILE A 175 10.07 -7.83 19.28
C ILE A 175 9.33 -6.77 18.48
N TYR A 176 8.44 -6.02 19.12
CA TYR A 176 7.69 -5.00 18.40
C TYR A 176 7.40 -3.77 19.26
N PHE A 177 7.07 -2.68 18.58
CA PHE A 177 6.57 -1.47 19.20
C PHE A 177 5.31 -0.99 18.45
N ASN A 178 4.28 -0.64 19.19
CA ASN A 178 3.06 0.04 18.73
C ASN A 178 2.71 1.15 19.71
N ARG A 179 1.83 2.08 19.33
CA ARG A 179 1.24 3.05 20.28
C ARG A 179 0.47 2.38 21.41
N HIS A 180 -0.12 1.22 21.14
CA HIS A 180 -0.81 0.37 22.10
C HIS A 180 -0.32 -1.06 21.93
N GLN A 181 -0.11 -1.75 23.06
CA GLN A 181 0.24 -3.17 23.07
C GLN A 181 -0.85 -3.99 22.37
N LEU A 182 -0.47 -5.01 21.65
CA LEU A 182 -1.39 -5.94 21.01
C LEU A 182 -2.05 -6.87 22.06
N ASP A 183 -3.19 -7.47 21.66
CA ASP A 183 -3.81 -8.52 22.46
C ASP A 183 -2.83 -9.68 22.67
N SER A 184 -2.83 -10.26 23.88
CA SER A 184 -1.95 -11.35 24.29
C SER A 184 -2.06 -12.60 23.38
N ARG A 185 -3.21 -12.82 22.74
CA ARG A 185 -3.40 -13.92 21.78
C ARG A 185 -2.59 -13.68 20.51
N ILE A 186 -2.50 -12.41 20.07
CA ILE A 186 -1.70 -12.03 18.89
C ILE A 186 -0.21 -12.14 19.25
N GLU A 187 0.19 -11.68 20.44
CA GLU A 187 1.57 -11.85 20.91
C GLU A 187 1.97 -13.31 20.98
N ALA A 188 1.10 -14.18 21.53
CA ALA A 188 1.33 -15.61 21.61
C ALA A 188 1.45 -16.26 20.22
N LEU A 189 0.60 -15.86 19.26
CA LEU A 189 0.62 -16.39 17.88
C LEU A 189 1.98 -16.19 17.21
N TYR A 190 2.63 -15.06 17.48
CA TYR A 190 3.92 -14.70 16.88
C TYR A 190 5.09 -14.85 17.85
N ASN A 191 4.86 -15.36 19.08
CA ASN A 191 5.85 -15.35 20.16
C ASN A 191 6.58 -13.99 20.23
N ALA A 192 5.80 -12.93 20.10
CA ALA A 192 6.29 -11.56 20.02
C ALA A 192 6.32 -10.91 21.40
N LYS A 193 7.31 -10.03 21.62
CA LYS A 193 7.44 -9.24 22.85
C LYS A 193 7.28 -7.76 22.51
N TYR A 194 6.41 -7.10 23.28
CA TYR A 194 6.23 -5.64 23.25
C TYR A 194 7.42 -4.91 23.84
#